data_5d36431a1d129c1d34e8caeaf65f4976
#
_entry.id   5d36431a1d129c1d34e8caeaf65f4976
#
_cell.length_a   1.000
_cell.length_b   1.000
_cell.length_c   1.000
_cell.angle_alpha   90.00
_cell.angle_beta   90.00
_cell.angle_gamma   90.00
#
_symmetry.space_group_name_H-M   'P 1'
#
loop_
_entity.id
_entity.type
_entity.pdbx_description
1 polymer ?
#
loop_
_entity_poly.entity_id
_entity_poly.type
_entity_poly.pdbx_seq_one_letter_code
_entity_poly.pdbx_strand_id
1 'polypeptide(L)'
;VETWTVETDDDGSRLEVHSFRPAQPTGAEGNKPAGGSADNTGNSTSAKADPATVTAPGVVVIHGTLVTDALYRPFARNLSLLLSRPVHCYNRRGRAGSAPQPDDYSVQTEVGDLAAVMKATGSEDVVAHSFGGFVALQAARDIPLRRLVTYDAAVSLSGNLHHRWRPELEQAVTDGQLNHAWAHLVQGLATAGPLSYLPLGALRMLSIMSARTTVGAEMRELLPTAVKEMRAVLDADAELADFTQLATPTLMLSGGWSPGYFADTGRQLASAVPAIDFAVVPGQLHEGPIRPGKRLAIRIARFLNGTDGTITPQGRKRRRA
;
A
#
# COMPACT_ATOMS: atom_id res chain seq x y z
N VAL A 1 -6.58 8.67 15.42
CA VAL A 1 -7.02 8.00 14.17
C VAL A 1 -8.41 8.51 13.87
N GLU A 2 -8.62 9.00 12.69
CA GLU A 2 -9.89 9.47 12.18
C GLU A 2 -10.38 8.48 11.12
N THR A 3 -11.62 8.04 11.20
CA THR A 3 -12.25 7.12 10.23
C THR A 3 -13.32 7.86 9.47
N TRP A 4 -13.34 7.76 8.16
CA TRP A 4 -14.29 8.41 7.27
C TRP A 4 -14.41 7.67 5.94
N THR A 5 -15.22 8.15 5.02
CA THR A 5 -15.44 7.50 3.73
C THR A 5 -15.16 8.46 2.58
N VAL A 6 -14.63 7.90 1.49
CA VAL A 6 -14.45 8.57 0.20
C VAL A 6 -15.44 7.97 -0.79
N GLU A 7 -16.06 8.79 -1.62
CA GLU A 7 -16.84 8.34 -2.78
C GLU A 7 -15.95 8.41 -4.02
N THR A 8 -16.01 7.38 -4.85
CA THR A 8 -15.26 7.31 -6.10
C THR A 8 -15.96 8.11 -7.19
N ASP A 9 -15.18 8.69 -8.10
CA ASP A 9 -15.71 9.60 -9.15
C ASP A 9 -16.44 8.82 -10.28
N ASP A 10 -16.11 7.55 -10.48
CA ASP A 10 -16.59 6.73 -11.61
C ASP A 10 -17.94 6.04 -11.34
N ASP A 11 -18.14 5.46 -10.17
CA ASP A 11 -19.36 4.70 -9.84
C ASP A 11 -20.01 5.09 -8.51
N GLY A 12 -19.49 6.12 -7.80
CA GLY A 12 -19.98 6.57 -6.50
C GLY A 12 -19.79 5.55 -5.37
N SER A 13 -18.95 4.55 -5.58
CA SER A 13 -18.62 3.55 -4.55
C SER A 13 -17.97 4.20 -3.34
N ARG A 14 -18.23 3.64 -2.16
CA ARG A 14 -17.66 4.13 -0.90
C ARG A 14 -16.44 3.34 -0.50
N LEU A 15 -15.39 4.03 -0.10
CA LEU A 15 -14.15 3.47 0.43
C LEU A 15 -13.93 3.96 1.86
N GLU A 16 -13.70 3.04 2.79
CA GLU A 16 -13.36 3.36 4.18
C GLU A 16 -11.90 3.78 4.29
N VAL A 17 -11.66 4.95 4.89
CA VAL A 17 -10.33 5.55 5.04
C VAL A 17 -10.01 5.79 6.51
N HIS A 18 -8.79 5.45 6.92
CA HIS A 18 -8.23 5.73 8.24
C HIS A 18 -7.06 6.69 8.13
N SER A 19 -7.16 7.83 8.82
CA SER A 19 -6.17 8.91 8.76
C SER A 19 -5.37 9.00 10.05
N PHE A 20 -4.05 9.11 9.90
CA PHE A 20 -3.08 9.29 10.98
C PHE A 20 -2.42 10.65 10.79
N ARG A 21 -2.58 11.54 11.77
CA ARG A 21 -1.94 12.86 11.75
C ARG A 21 -0.85 12.91 12.83
N PRO A 22 0.29 13.56 12.58
CA PRO A 22 1.26 13.83 13.63
C PRO A 22 0.61 14.70 14.71
N ALA A 23 0.98 14.48 15.98
CA ALA A 23 0.55 15.39 17.05
C ALA A 23 1.04 16.81 16.70
N GLN A 24 0.12 17.76 16.68
CA GLN A 24 0.54 19.17 16.60
C GLN A 24 1.34 19.49 17.87
N PRO A 25 2.46 20.20 17.77
CA PRO A 25 3.11 20.72 18.98
C PRO A 25 2.06 21.56 19.70
N THR A 26 1.69 21.13 20.91
CA THR A 26 0.88 21.97 21.81
C THR A 26 1.60 23.29 21.94
N GLY A 27 0.97 24.34 21.42
CA GLY A 27 1.52 25.70 21.50
C GLY A 27 1.96 25.95 22.93
N ALA A 28 3.14 26.48 23.13
CA ALA A 28 3.66 26.88 24.43
C ALA A 28 2.53 27.66 25.14
N GLU A 29 2.14 27.17 26.32
CA GLU A 29 1.22 27.88 27.20
C GLU A 29 1.74 29.30 27.33
N GLY A 30 1.05 30.24 26.68
CA GLY A 30 1.33 31.64 26.83
C GLY A 30 1.19 32.01 28.27
N ASN A 31 2.30 32.43 28.86
CA ASN A 31 2.43 33.04 30.18
C ASN A 31 1.27 34.02 30.42
N LYS A 32 0.36 33.68 31.31
CA LYS A 32 -0.82 34.43 31.66
C LYS A 32 -0.36 35.63 32.49
N PRO A 33 -0.48 36.88 32.02
CA PRO A 33 -0.30 38.00 32.91
C PRO A 33 -1.52 38.10 33.86
N ALA A 34 -1.26 38.16 35.14
CA ALA A 34 -2.26 38.35 36.17
C ALA A 34 -2.82 39.79 36.11
N GLY A 35 -4.16 39.89 36.16
CA GLY A 35 -4.85 41.08 36.70
C GLY A 35 -5.41 42.07 35.68
N GLY A 36 -6.75 42.20 35.63
CA GLY A 36 -7.49 43.33 34.99
C GLY A 36 -8.96 42.97 34.75
N SER A 37 -9.81 43.58 35.54
CA SER A 37 -11.28 43.50 35.68
C SER A 37 -12.05 43.88 34.41
N ALA A 38 -13.15 43.17 34.16
CA ALA A 38 -14.45 43.52 33.56
C ALA A 38 -14.52 44.57 32.42
N ASP A 39 -15.05 44.19 31.24
CA ASP A 39 -16.40 44.60 30.84
C ASP A 39 -16.91 43.75 29.64
N ASN A 40 -18.22 43.57 29.69
CA ASN A 40 -19.03 42.72 28.85
C ASN A 40 -19.60 43.55 27.70
N THR A 41 -19.27 43.28 26.43
CA THR A 41 -20.19 43.56 25.31
C THR A 41 -19.90 42.59 24.16
N GLY A 42 -20.94 41.87 23.74
CA GLY A 42 -20.88 40.87 22.68
C GLY A 42 -20.56 41.45 21.31
N ASN A 43 -19.80 40.69 20.58
CA ASN A 43 -19.92 40.63 19.13
C ASN A 43 -19.39 39.29 18.63
N SER A 44 -20.29 38.47 18.09
CA SER A 44 -19.97 37.22 17.44
C SER A 44 -19.31 37.50 16.10
N THR A 45 -17.99 37.52 16.06
CA THR A 45 -17.24 37.47 14.81
C THR A 45 -16.75 36.06 14.55
N SER A 46 -17.33 35.45 13.51
CA SER A 46 -16.85 34.29 12.81
C SER A 46 -15.32 34.29 12.78
N ALA A 47 -14.71 33.30 13.46
CA ALA A 47 -13.28 33.05 13.39
C ALA A 47 -12.96 32.63 11.95
N LYS A 48 -12.41 33.56 11.16
CA LYS A 48 -11.71 33.25 9.92
C LYS A 48 -10.57 32.31 10.28
N ALA A 49 -10.59 31.12 9.67
CA ALA A 49 -9.46 30.22 9.69
C ALA A 49 -8.22 30.93 9.15
N ASP A 50 -7.15 30.93 9.91
CA ASP A 50 -5.85 31.48 9.53
C ASP A 50 -5.31 30.75 8.27
N PRO A 51 -4.98 31.45 7.18
CA PRO A 51 -4.50 30.84 5.95
C PRO A 51 -2.99 30.69 5.96
N ALA A 52 -2.39 29.90 6.85
CA ALA A 52 -0.95 29.61 6.74
C ALA A 52 -0.49 28.46 7.64
N THR A 53 -0.89 27.24 7.34
CA THR A 53 0.01 26.09 7.45
C THR A 53 -0.21 25.27 6.20
N VAL A 54 0.62 25.49 5.19
CA VAL A 54 0.75 24.57 4.05
C VAL A 54 1.21 23.26 4.66
N THR A 55 0.26 22.40 5.04
CA THR A 55 0.57 21.06 5.50
C THR A 55 1.16 20.32 4.32
N ALA A 56 2.37 19.81 4.47
CA ALA A 56 3.00 18.99 3.43
C ALA A 56 2.02 17.89 2.96
N PRO A 57 1.98 17.59 1.64
CA PRO A 57 1.00 16.68 1.06
C PRO A 57 1.01 15.32 1.77
N GLY A 58 -0.17 14.71 1.91
CA GLY A 58 -0.35 13.43 2.57
C GLY A 58 0.32 12.25 1.85
N VAL A 59 0.28 11.10 2.49
CA VAL A 59 0.76 9.81 1.96
C VAL A 59 -0.38 8.81 2.01
N VAL A 60 -0.68 8.11 0.92
CA VAL A 60 -1.61 6.97 0.91
C VAL A 60 -0.84 5.67 1.05
N VAL A 61 -1.31 4.79 1.94
CA VAL A 61 -0.80 3.41 2.10
C VAL A 61 -1.80 2.44 1.52
N ILE A 62 -1.36 1.62 0.56
CA ILE A 62 -2.18 0.60 -0.12
C ILE A 62 -1.73 -0.79 0.33
N HIS A 63 -2.67 -1.54 0.88
CA HIS A 63 -2.44 -2.89 1.39
C HIS A 63 -2.47 -3.96 0.29
N GLY A 64 -1.95 -5.16 0.61
CA GLY A 64 -1.92 -6.33 -0.27
C GLY A 64 -3.22 -7.13 -0.33
N THR A 65 -3.13 -8.35 -0.88
CA THR A 65 -4.20 -9.35 -0.95
C THR A 65 -4.48 -9.96 0.42
N LEU A 66 -5.71 -10.46 0.66
CA LEU A 66 -6.16 -11.17 1.86
C LEU A 66 -6.07 -10.38 3.19
N VAL A 67 -5.90 -9.09 3.14
CA VAL A 67 -5.77 -8.26 4.35
C VAL A 67 -6.60 -6.99 4.22
N THR A 68 -6.89 -6.38 5.36
CA THR A 68 -7.46 -5.04 5.47
C THR A 68 -6.40 -4.02 5.89
N ASP A 69 -6.74 -2.77 5.88
CA ASP A 69 -5.87 -1.69 6.36
C ASP A 69 -5.51 -1.84 7.85
N ALA A 70 -6.32 -2.58 8.61
CA ALA A 70 -6.13 -2.77 10.05
C ALA A 70 -4.71 -3.26 10.40
N LEU A 71 -4.13 -4.14 9.57
CA LEU A 71 -2.78 -4.65 9.76
C LEU A 71 -1.70 -3.60 9.47
N TYR A 72 -2.01 -2.56 8.68
CA TYR A 72 -1.06 -1.50 8.30
C TYR A 72 -1.16 -0.25 9.19
N ARG A 73 -2.17 -0.12 10.04
CA ARG A 73 -2.37 1.05 10.90
C ARG A 73 -1.17 1.35 11.80
N PRO A 74 -0.48 0.36 12.43
CA PRO A 74 0.73 0.62 13.20
C PRO A 74 1.87 1.19 12.33
N PHE A 75 2.03 0.67 11.11
CA PHE A 75 3.01 1.18 10.15
C PHE A 75 2.69 2.61 9.71
N ALA A 76 1.44 2.88 9.31
CA ALA A 76 0.98 4.19 8.90
C ALA A 76 1.15 5.25 9.99
N ARG A 77 0.83 4.89 11.25
CA ARG A 77 1.06 5.76 12.40
C ARG A 77 2.54 6.11 12.59
N ASN A 78 3.42 5.09 12.52
CA ASN A 78 4.85 5.32 12.63
C ASN A 78 5.38 6.18 11.48
N LEU A 79 4.91 5.94 10.26
CA LEU A 79 5.31 6.70 9.08
C LEU A 79 4.86 8.17 9.20
N SER A 80 3.64 8.43 9.69
CA SER A 80 3.12 9.78 9.93
C SER A 80 4.01 10.55 10.94
N LEU A 81 4.44 9.90 12.01
CA LEU A 81 5.35 10.51 12.99
C LEU A 81 6.73 10.81 12.39
N LEU A 82 7.30 9.87 11.61
CA LEU A 82 8.61 10.05 10.97
C LEU A 82 8.62 11.14 9.90
N LEU A 83 7.51 11.29 9.19
CA LEU A 83 7.36 12.27 8.11
C LEU A 83 6.89 13.64 8.62
N SER A 84 6.30 13.72 9.81
CA SER A 84 5.52 14.89 10.28
C SER A 84 4.42 15.29 9.27
N ARG A 85 3.79 14.32 8.62
CA ARG A 85 2.79 14.48 7.56
C ARG A 85 1.61 13.55 7.78
N PRO A 86 0.40 13.86 7.26
CA PRO A 86 -0.71 12.94 7.26
C PRO A 86 -0.39 11.65 6.49
N VAL A 87 -0.79 10.51 7.04
CA VAL A 87 -0.73 9.21 6.35
C VAL A 87 -2.12 8.58 6.41
N HIS A 88 -2.60 8.11 5.28
CA HIS A 88 -3.94 7.56 5.10
C HIS A 88 -3.84 6.11 4.64
N CYS A 89 -4.57 5.22 5.30
CA CYS A 89 -4.81 3.87 4.83
C CYS A 89 -6.27 3.78 4.40
N TYR A 90 -6.56 3.07 3.33
CA TYR A 90 -7.94 2.78 2.96
C TYR A 90 -8.14 1.28 2.77
N ASN A 91 -9.35 0.82 3.02
CA ASN A 91 -9.77 -0.52 2.67
C ASN A 91 -10.14 -0.56 1.20
N ARG A 92 -9.45 -1.40 0.42
CA ARG A 92 -9.79 -1.64 -0.98
C ARG A 92 -11.15 -2.33 -1.09
N ARG A 93 -11.78 -2.30 -2.26
CA ARG A 93 -13.08 -2.92 -2.47
C ARG A 93 -13.16 -4.37 -1.99
N GLY A 94 -14.31 -4.78 -1.47
CA GLY A 94 -14.56 -6.09 -0.88
C GLY A 94 -14.02 -6.28 0.53
N ARG A 95 -13.62 -5.20 1.23
CA ARG A 95 -13.03 -5.24 2.57
C ARG A 95 -13.68 -4.23 3.51
N ALA A 96 -13.92 -4.68 4.74
CA ALA A 96 -14.44 -3.86 5.83
C ALA A 96 -15.63 -2.98 5.40
N GLY A 97 -15.59 -1.66 5.65
CA GLY A 97 -16.65 -0.71 5.28
C GLY A 97 -16.63 -0.23 3.82
N SER A 98 -15.71 -0.75 2.98
CA SER A 98 -15.64 -0.39 1.57
C SER A 98 -16.63 -1.17 0.71
N ALA A 99 -17.01 -0.58 -0.44
CA ALA A 99 -17.88 -1.20 -1.41
C ALA A 99 -17.37 -2.58 -1.88
N PRO A 100 -18.25 -3.50 -2.33
CA PRO A 100 -17.82 -4.78 -2.88
C PRO A 100 -17.00 -4.61 -4.17
N GLN A 101 -16.21 -5.62 -4.51
CA GLN A 101 -15.59 -5.69 -5.83
C GLN A 101 -16.70 -5.90 -6.90
N PRO A 102 -16.77 -5.09 -7.95
CA PRO A 102 -17.75 -5.26 -9.01
C PRO A 102 -17.53 -6.55 -9.82
N ASP A 103 -18.48 -6.94 -10.66
CA ASP A 103 -18.34 -8.15 -11.47
C ASP A 103 -17.29 -7.99 -12.57
N ASP A 104 -17.17 -6.80 -13.14
CA ASP A 104 -16.18 -6.39 -14.13
C ASP A 104 -14.88 -5.84 -13.51
N TYR A 105 -14.58 -6.27 -12.29
CA TYR A 105 -13.40 -5.83 -11.54
C TYR A 105 -12.11 -5.98 -12.34
N SER A 106 -11.33 -4.92 -12.37
CA SER A 106 -10.03 -4.84 -13.03
C SER A 106 -9.04 -4.00 -12.21
N VAL A 107 -7.80 -3.95 -12.63
CA VAL A 107 -6.81 -3.06 -12.01
C VAL A 107 -7.19 -1.58 -12.18
N GLN A 108 -7.92 -1.23 -13.24
CA GLN A 108 -8.38 0.15 -13.47
C GLN A 108 -9.39 0.60 -12.41
N THR A 109 -10.24 -0.31 -11.92
CA THR A 109 -11.10 -0.04 -10.77
C THR A 109 -10.30 0.41 -9.55
N GLU A 110 -9.21 -0.30 -9.23
CA GLU A 110 -8.32 0.04 -8.11
C GLU A 110 -7.53 1.33 -8.36
N VAL A 111 -7.16 1.62 -9.61
CA VAL A 111 -6.48 2.87 -9.99
C VAL A 111 -7.43 4.07 -9.78
N GLY A 112 -8.69 3.94 -10.19
CA GLY A 112 -9.73 4.94 -9.95
C GLY A 112 -9.97 5.19 -8.45
N ASP A 113 -10.04 4.10 -7.65
CA ASP A 113 -10.16 4.16 -6.21
C ASP A 113 -8.98 4.90 -5.55
N LEU A 114 -7.75 4.59 -5.96
CA LEU A 114 -6.56 5.29 -5.48
C LEU A 114 -6.60 6.79 -5.82
N ALA A 115 -7.00 7.14 -7.06
CA ALA A 115 -7.12 8.52 -7.49
C ALA A 115 -8.13 9.30 -6.63
N ALA A 116 -9.29 8.70 -6.34
CA ALA A 116 -10.32 9.29 -5.50
C ALA A 116 -9.82 9.51 -4.06
N VAL A 117 -9.14 8.52 -3.46
CA VAL A 117 -8.56 8.64 -2.12
C VAL A 117 -7.47 9.72 -2.10
N MET A 118 -6.58 9.78 -3.08
CA MET A 118 -5.54 10.80 -3.17
C MET A 118 -6.13 12.21 -3.28
N LYS A 119 -7.14 12.39 -4.13
CA LYS A 119 -7.86 13.66 -4.31
C LYS A 119 -8.52 14.10 -3.00
N ALA A 120 -9.25 13.21 -2.34
CA ALA A 120 -9.97 13.51 -1.11
C ALA A 120 -9.06 13.82 0.09
N THR A 121 -7.86 13.21 0.12
CA THR A 121 -6.88 13.36 1.21
C THR A 121 -5.85 14.47 0.96
N GLY A 122 -5.77 15.00 -0.25
CA GLY A 122 -4.67 15.88 -0.67
C GLY A 122 -3.31 15.19 -0.65
N SER A 123 -3.29 13.87 -0.88
CA SER A 123 -2.06 13.08 -0.88
C SER A 123 -1.40 13.10 -2.26
N GLU A 124 -0.07 13.15 -2.27
CA GLU A 124 0.75 13.11 -3.49
C GLU A 124 1.74 11.95 -3.49
N ASP A 125 1.99 11.35 -2.34
CA ASP A 125 2.88 10.20 -2.19
C ASP A 125 2.10 8.92 -1.94
N VAL A 126 2.64 7.81 -2.44
CA VAL A 126 2.05 6.47 -2.25
C VAL A 126 3.09 5.51 -1.68
N VAL A 127 2.68 4.72 -0.69
CA VAL A 127 3.42 3.55 -0.19
C VAL A 127 2.54 2.34 -0.37
N ALA A 128 3.00 1.36 -1.13
CA ALA A 128 2.16 0.25 -1.57
C ALA A 128 2.83 -1.11 -1.35
N HIS A 129 2.04 -2.12 -0.98
CA HIS A 129 2.52 -3.45 -0.67
C HIS A 129 1.84 -4.52 -1.53
N SER A 130 2.63 -5.46 -2.05
CA SER A 130 2.14 -6.66 -2.74
C SER A 130 1.20 -6.31 -3.91
N PHE A 131 -0.04 -6.76 -3.91
CA PHE A 131 -1.04 -6.38 -4.91
C PHE A 131 -1.26 -4.85 -4.97
N GLY A 132 -1.29 -4.17 -3.81
CA GLY A 132 -1.32 -2.71 -3.78
C GLY A 132 -0.13 -2.08 -4.51
N GLY A 133 1.04 -2.73 -4.48
CA GLY A 133 2.22 -2.32 -5.25
C GLY A 133 2.01 -2.42 -6.76
N PHE A 134 1.32 -3.45 -7.22
CA PHE A 134 0.90 -3.57 -8.63
C PHE A 134 -0.06 -2.44 -9.01
N VAL A 135 -1.10 -2.21 -8.21
CA VAL A 135 -2.05 -1.09 -8.42
C VAL A 135 -1.33 0.25 -8.51
N ALA A 136 -0.43 0.54 -7.56
CA ALA A 136 0.30 1.80 -7.52
C ALA A 136 1.25 2.00 -8.71
N LEU A 137 1.89 0.94 -9.21
CA LEU A 137 2.71 1.01 -10.42
C LEU A 137 1.88 1.24 -11.68
N GLN A 138 0.69 0.64 -11.77
CA GLN A 138 -0.25 0.93 -12.87
C GLN A 138 -0.75 2.38 -12.78
N ALA A 139 -1.14 2.84 -11.59
CA ALA A 139 -1.58 4.21 -11.36
C ALA A 139 -0.49 5.24 -11.73
N ALA A 140 0.77 4.97 -11.40
CA ALA A 140 1.88 5.88 -11.68
C ALA A 140 2.17 6.10 -13.18
N ARG A 141 1.53 5.35 -14.07
CA ARG A 141 1.60 5.57 -15.53
C ARG A 141 0.68 6.70 -15.96
N ASP A 142 -0.45 6.89 -15.27
CA ASP A 142 -1.53 7.79 -15.67
C ASP A 142 -1.79 8.92 -14.66
N ILE A 143 -1.47 8.69 -13.38
CA ILE A 143 -1.68 9.65 -12.29
C ILE A 143 -0.36 10.28 -11.87
N PRO A 144 -0.27 11.61 -11.78
CA PRO A 144 0.94 12.27 -11.30
C PRO A 144 1.12 12.02 -9.79
N LEU A 145 2.10 11.18 -9.46
CA LEU A 145 2.56 10.95 -8.09
C LEU A 145 3.85 11.73 -7.85
N ARG A 146 3.99 12.33 -6.67
CA ARG A 146 5.24 13.00 -6.29
C ARG A 146 6.34 11.97 -6.00
N ARG A 147 6.03 10.92 -5.29
CA ARG A 147 6.90 9.76 -5.03
C ARG A 147 6.09 8.49 -4.79
N LEU A 148 6.63 7.38 -5.25
CA LEU A 148 6.09 6.05 -5.04
C LEU A 148 7.10 5.15 -4.32
N VAL A 149 6.65 4.46 -3.27
CA VAL A 149 7.40 3.35 -2.67
C VAL A 149 6.58 2.08 -2.79
N THR A 150 7.17 1.03 -3.33
CA THR A 150 6.55 -0.30 -3.32
C THR A 150 7.37 -1.28 -2.49
N TYR A 151 6.72 -2.23 -1.85
CA TYR A 151 7.34 -3.34 -1.16
C TYR A 151 6.76 -4.64 -1.69
N ASP A 152 7.62 -5.51 -2.23
CA ASP A 152 7.24 -6.78 -2.86
C ASP A 152 6.03 -6.63 -3.80
N ALA A 153 6.09 -5.68 -4.75
CA ALA A 153 5.01 -5.43 -5.69
C ALA A 153 4.71 -6.68 -6.53
N ALA A 154 3.44 -7.09 -6.57
CA ALA A 154 2.98 -8.28 -7.28
C ALA A 154 2.82 -8.01 -8.79
N VAL A 155 3.92 -7.75 -9.48
CA VAL A 155 3.95 -7.53 -10.93
C VAL A 155 4.34 -8.81 -11.63
N SER A 156 3.50 -9.32 -12.53
CA SER A 156 3.93 -10.31 -13.53
C SER A 156 4.68 -9.57 -14.61
N LEU A 157 5.92 -9.97 -14.84
CA LEU A 157 6.78 -9.38 -15.86
C LEU A 157 7.28 -10.48 -16.78
N SER A 158 6.82 -10.48 -18.04
CA SER A 158 7.16 -11.50 -19.04
C SER A 158 6.96 -12.93 -18.51
N GLY A 159 5.85 -13.21 -17.86
CA GLY A 159 5.49 -14.55 -17.34
C GLY A 159 6.27 -15.03 -16.12
N ASN A 160 6.95 -14.15 -15.38
CA ASN A 160 7.78 -14.56 -14.24
C ASN A 160 6.99 -14.99 -12.99
N LEU A 161 5.68 -14.72 -12.94
CA LEU A 161 4.80 -15.22 -11.89
C LEU A 161 4.22 -16.58 -12.27
N HIS A 162 4.56 -17.60 -11.51
CA HIS A 162 3.98 -18.92 -11.68
C HIS A 162 2.48 -18.90 -11.36
N HIS A 163 1.64 -19.33 -12.30
CA HIS A 163 0.18 -19.29 -12.21
C HIS A 163 -0.52 -20.65 -12.33
N ARG A 164 0.24 -21.75 -12.40
CA ARG A 164 -0.32 -23.12 -12.56
C ARG A 164 -1.25 -23.56 -11.43
N TRP A 165 -1.15 -22.92 -10.28
CA TRP A 165 -2.00 -23.16 -9.11
C TRP A 165 -3.32 -22.37 -9.11
N ARG A 166 -3.48 -21.42 -10.05
CA ARG A 166 -4.68 -20.56 -10.13
C ARG A 166 -5.97 -21.33 -10.37
N PRO A 167 -6.04 -22.30 -11.31
CA PRO A 167 -7.28 -23.06 -11.54
C PRO A 167 -7.77 -23.81 -10.29
N GLU A 168 -6.87 -24.38 -9.52
CA GLU A 168 -7.21 -25.09 -8.29
C GLU A 168 -7.69 -24.13 -7.19
N LEU A 169 -7.10 -22.94 -7.10
CA LEU A 169 -7.59 -21.87 -6.22
C LEU A 169 -9.01 -21.46 -6.61
N GLU A 170 -9.23 -21.16 -7.89
CA GLU A 170 -10.53 -20.69 -8.40
C GLU A 170 -11.61 -21.74 -8.19
N GLN A 171 -11.32 -22.99 -8.49
CA GLN A 171 -12.24 -24.10 -8.28
C GLN A 171 -12.55 -24.28 -6.79
N ALA A 172 -11.55 -24.25 -5.92
CA ALA A 172 -11.74 -24.39 -4.49
C ALA A 172 -12.60 -23.25 -3.90
N VAL A 173 -12.46 -22.00 -4.40
CA VAL A 173 -13.31 -20.87 -4.00
C VAL A 173 -14.74 -21.09 -4.50
N THR A 174 -14.93 -21.49 -5.76
CA THR A 174 -16.24 -21.78 -6.37
C THR A 174 -16.99 -22.85 -5.59
N ASP A 175 -16.29 -23.91 -5.16
CA ASP A 175 -16.85 -25.01 -4.38
C ASP A 175 -17.04 -24.69 -2.89
N GLY A 176 -16.71 -23.48 -2.45
CA GLY A 176 -16.77 -23.08 -1.04
C GLY A 176 -15.72 -23.75 -0.14
N GLN A 177 -14.71 -24.40 -0.74
CA GLN A 177 -13.64 -25.11 -0.04
C GLN A 177 -12.52 -24.15 0.41
N LEU A 178 -12.86 -23.11 1.19
CA LEU A 178 -11.97 -21.99 1.51
C LEU A 178 -10.66 -22.40 2.18
N ASN A 179 -10.62 -23.53 2.92
CA ASN A 179 -9.36 -24.03 3.50
C ASN A 179 -8.43 -24.61 2.44
N HIS A 180 -8.97 -25.20 1.37
CA HIS A 180 -8.21 -25.64 0.21
C HIS A 180 -7.73 -24.46 -0.61
N ALA A 181 -8.62 -23.50 -0.89
CA ALA A 181 -8.30 -22.27 -1.58
C ALA A 181 -7.12 -21.53 -0.91
N TRP A 182 -7.17 -21.38 0.42
CA TRP A 182 -6.09 -20.78 1.18
C TRP A 182 -4.77 -21.54 1.04
N ALA A 183 -4.81 -22.89 1.10
CA ALA A 183 -3.62 -23.73 0.95
C ALA A 183 -2.97 -23.58 -0.44
N HIS A 184 -3.78 -23.57 -1.52
CA HIS A 184 -3.29 -23.35 -2.88
C HIS A 184 -2.68 -21.96 -3.05
N LEU A 185 -3.33 -20.93 -2.50
CA LEU A 185 -2.82 -19.56 -2.59
C LEU A 185 -1.49 -19.38 -1.86
N VAL A 186 -1.37 -19.89 -0.63
CA VAL A 186 -0.13 -19.79 0.17
C VAL A 186 1.03 -20.56 -0.50
N GLN A 187 0.76 -21.76 -1.01
CA GLN A 187 1.78 -22.53 -1.72
C GLN A 187 2.17 -21.86 -3.04
N GLY A 188 1.18 -21.37 -3.78
CA GLY A 188 1.39 -20.77 -5.10
C GLY A 188 2.16 -19.45 -5.06
N LEU A 189 1.83 -18.58 -4.13
CA LEU A 189 2.54 -17.30 -3.96
C LEU A 189 3.89 -17.46 -3.25
N ALA A 190 4.07 -18.53 -2.49
CA ALA A 190 5.28 -18.79 -1.67
C ALA A 190 5.64 -17.64 -0.69
N THR A 191 4.68 -16.76 -0.33
CA THR A 191 4.92 -15.56 0.47
C THR A 191 4.98 -15.81 1.97
N ALA A 192 4.48 -16.95 2.46
CA ALA A 192 4.51 -17.32 3.88
C ALA A 192 5.86 -17.94 4.34
N GLY A 193 6.94 -17.68 3.61
CA GLY A 193 8.26 -18.20 3.90
C GLY A 193 8.30 -19.74 3.93
N PRO A 194 8.97 -20.39 4.89
CA PRO A 194 9.09 -21.86 4.94
C PRO A 194 7.74 -22.60 4.98
N LEU A 195 6.68 -21.96 5.51
CA LEU A 195 5.35 -22.56 5.56
C LEU A 195 4.78 -22.86 4.16
N SER A 196 5.11 -22.07 3.16
CA SER A 196 4.64 -22.26 1.79
C SER A 196 5.07 -23.58 1.15
N TYR A 197 6.10 -24.21 1.67
CA TYR A 197 6.63 -25.48 1.18
C TYR A 197 6.04 -26.71 1.86
N LEU A 198 5.12 -26.52 2.80
CA LEU A 198 4.41 -27.63 3.43
C LEU A 198 3.46 -28.31 2.43
N PRO A 199 3.19 -29.62 2.60
CA PRO A 199 2.17 -30.31 1.82
C PRO A 199 0.80 -29.65 1.97
N LEU A 200 -0.01 -29.64 0.89
CA LEU A 200 -1.35 -29.02 0.88
C LEU A 200 -2.23 -29.46 2.05
N GLY A 201 -2.16 -30.73 2.45
CA GLY A 201 -2.91 -31.25 3.62
C GLY A 201 -2.52 -30.55 4.93
N ALA A 202 -1.24 -30.25 5.12
CA ALA A 202 -0.73 -29.53 6.29
C ALA A 202 -1.15 -28.05 6.25
N LEU A 203 -1.05 -27.40 5.09
CA LEU A 203 -1.52 -26.02 4.89
C LEU A 203 -3.02 -25.90 5.13
N ARG A 204 -3.82 -26.87 4.64
CA ARG A 204 -5.25 -26.94 4.90
C ARG A 204 -5.53 -27.02 6.41
N MET A 205 -4.80 -27.86 7.15
CA MET A 205 -4.96 -27.95 8.60
C MET A 205 -4.60 -26.66 9.29
N LEU A 206 -3.53 -25.99 8.87
CA LEU A 206 -3.16 -24.66 9.38
C LEU A 206 -4.24 -23.62 9.09
N SER A 207 -4.87 -23.65 7.90
CA SER A 207 -6.01 -22.80 7.58
C SER A 207 -7.18 -23.02 8.53
N ILE A 208 -7.55 -24.27 8.82
CA ILE A 208 -8.62 -24.62 9.77
C ILE A 208 -8.29 -24.09 11.17
N MET A 209 -7.06 -24.21 11.61
CA MET A 209 -6.62 -23.73 12.92
C MET A 209 -6.59 -22.19 12.98
N SER A 210 -6.04 -21.55 11.97
CA SER A 210 -5.96 -20.08 11.90
C SER A 210 -7.33 -19.41 11.80
N ALA A 211 -8.32 -20.07 11.21
CA ALA A 211 -9.69 -19.58 11.13
C ALA A 211 -10.38 -19.35 12.48
N ARG A 212 -9.78 -19.85 13.58
CA ARG A 212 -10.22 -19.54 14.94
C ARG A 212 -9.73 -18.19 15.45
N THR A 213 -8.82 -17.56 14.75
CA THR A 213 -8.34 -16.20 15.03
C THR A 213 -9.10 -15.20 14.15
N THR A 214 -9.26 -13.97 14.62
CA THR A 214 -9.92 -12.91 13.85
C THR A 214 -9.24 -12.71 12.50
N VAL A 215 -7.91 -12.62 12.46
CA VAL A 215 -7.14 -12.43 11.24
C VAL A 215 -7.29 -13.60 10.27
N GLY A 216 -7.22 -14.83 10.76
CA GLY A 216 -7.35 -16.01 9.89
C GLY A 216 -8.77 -16.21 9.36
N ALA A 217 -9.80 -15.85 10.13
CA ALA A 217 -11.19 -15.83 9.67
C ALA A 217 -11.37 -14.79 8.56
N GLU A 218 -10.91 -13.56 8.77
CA GLU A 218 -10.94 -12.47 7.80
C GLU A 218 -10.19 -12.85 6.50
N MET A 219 -8.99 -13.41 6.59
CA MET A 219 -8.24 -13.87 5.42
C MET A 219 -9.01 -14.90 4.58
N ARG A 220 -9.77 -15.80 5.23
CA ARG A 220 -10.61 -16.77 4.51
C ARG A 220 -11.78 -16.13 3.81
N GLU A 221 -12.45 -15.18 4.45
CA GLU A 221 -13.57 -14.44 3.88
C GLU A 221 -13.13 -13.63 2.65
N LEU A 222 -11.87 -13.20 2.62
CA LEU A 222 -11.29 -12.44 1.51
C LEU A 222 -10.77 -13.29 0.34
N LEU A 223 -10.87 -14.63 0.39
CA LEU A 223 -10.40 -15.49 -0.71
C LEU A 223 -11.12 -15.24 -2.04
N PRO A 224 -12.44 -14.97 -2.09
CA PRO A 224 -13.09 -14.60 -3.35
C PRO A 224 -12.51 -13.32 -3.98
N THR A 225 -12.16 -12.33 -3.16
CA THR A 225 -11.51 -11.11 -3.67
C THR A 225 -10.12 -11.39 -4.22
N ALA A 226 -9.37 -12.31 -3.57
CA ALA A 226 -8.04 -12.71 -4.02
C ALA A 226 -8.03 -13.35 -5.40
N VAL A 227 -9.07 -14.12 -5.77
CA VAL A 227 -9.22 -14.71 -7.10
C VAL A 227 -9.26 -13.62 -8.17
N LYS A 228 -10.12 -12.60 -8.00
CA LYS A 228 -10.22 -11.47 -8.94
C LYS A 228 -8.90 -10.69 -9.03
N GLU A 229 -8.23 -10.45 -7.89
CA GLU A 229 -6.94 -9.78 -7.83
C GLU A 229 -5.82 -10.56 -8.55
N MET A 230 -5.75 -11.87 -8.34
CA MET A 230 -4.75 -12.70 -9.02
C MET A 230 -4.98 -12.74 -10.54
N ARG A 231 -6.23 -12.79 -10.98
CA ARG A 231 -6.56 -12.64 -12.41
C ARG A 231 -6.04 -11.29 -12.94
N ALA A 232 -6.35 -10.19 -12.26
CA ALA A 232 -5.92 -8.86 -12.69
C ALA A 232 -4.40 -8.74 -12.85
N VAL A 233 -3.61 -9.36 -11.95
CA VAL A 233 -2.13 -9.37 -12.05
C VAL A 233 -1.63 -10.22 -13.21
N LEU A 234 -2.20 -11.42 -13.36
CA LEU A 234 -1.72 -12.38 -14.35
C LEU A 234 -2.18 -12.06 -15.77
N ASP A 235 -3.38 -11.49 -15.90
CA ASP A 235 -3.92 -11.08 -17.21
C ASP A 235 -3.23 -9.79 -17.71
N ALA A 236 -2.69 -8.98 -16.79
CA ALA A 236 -1.91 -7.78 -17.13
C ALA A 236 -0.45 -8.07 -17.48
N ASP A 237 -0.02 -9.33 -17.54
CA ASP A 237 1.39 -9.76 -17.73
C ASP A 237 2.24 -8.75 -18.52
N ALA A 238 2.91 -7.86 -17.75
CA ALA A 238 3.47 -6.64 -18.30
C ALA A 238 4.84 -6.90 -18.94
N GLU A 239 5.19 -6.07 -19.91
CA GLU A 239 6.54 -6.02 -20.48
C GLU A 239 7.33 -4.84 -19.88
N LEU A 240 8.65 -4.90 -19.93
CA LEU A 240 9.50 -3.78 -19.48
C LEU A 240 9.17 -2.48 -20.21
N ALA A 241 8.77 -2.58 -21.47
CA ALA A 241 8.37 -1.44 -22.31
C ALA A 241 7.21 -0.64 -21.72
N ASP A 242 6.30 -1.30 -21.00
CA ASP A 242 5.11 -0.67 -20.41
C ASP A 242 5.45 0.35 -19.31
N PHE A 243 6.64 0.23 -18.72
CA PHE A 243 7.09 1.11 -17.64
C PHE A 243 8.13 2.14 -18.08
N THR A 244 8.59 2.14 -19.32
CA THR A 244 9.68 3.02 -19.81
C THR A 244 9.34 4.50 -19.73
N GLN A 245 8.07 4.86 -19.78
CA GLN A 245 7.57 6.23 -19.67
C GLN A 245 7.28 6.67 -18.23
N LEU A 246 7.46 5.78 -17.25
CA LEU A 246 7.23 6.12 -15.85
C LEU A 246 8.24 7.17 -15.39
N ALA A 247 7.73 8.37 -15.07
CA ALA A 247 8.54 9.51 -14.64
C ALA A 247 8.54 9.71 -13.12
N THR A 248 7.59 9.10 -12.43
CA THR A 248 7.46 9.17 -10.96
C THR A 248 8.70 8.59 -10.27
N PRO A 249 9.42 9.37 -9.43
CA PRO A 249 10.49 8.84 -8.61
C PRO A 249 9.98 7.69 -7.75
N THR A 250 10.47 6.48 -8.02
CA THR A 250 9.97 5.25 -7.42
C THR A 250 11.08 4.48 -6.70
N LEU A 251 10.83 4.09 -5.46
CA LEU A 251 11.68 3.17 -4.71
C LEU A 251 10.97 1.81 -4.61
N MET A 252 11.47 0.82 -5.34
CA MET A 252 11.02 -0.56 -5.18
C MET A 252 11.86 -1.27 -4.12
N LEU A 253 11.19 -1.87 -3.15
CA LEU A 253 11.81 -2.64 -2.07
C LEU A 253 11.36 -4.10 -2.16
N SER A 254 12.26 -5.01 -1.82
CA SER A 254 11.92 -6.43 -1.63
C SER A 254 12.52 -6.95 -0.35
N GLY A 255 11.79 -7.82 0.36
CA GLY A 255 12.31 -8.51 1.53
C GLY A 255 13.42 -9.48 1.15
N GLY A 256 14.51 -9.51 1.95
CA GLY A 256 15.66 -10.41 1.68
C GLY A 256 15.30 -11.90 1.84
N TRP A 257 14.18 -12.20 2.48
CA TRP A 257 13.64 -13.56 2.66
C TRP A 257 12.29 -13.74 1.94
N SER A 258 11.86 -12.75 1.17
CA SER A 258 10.73 -12.86 0.26
C SER A 258 11.06 -13.75 -0.94
N PRO A 259 10.07 -14.31 -1.64
CA PRO A 259 10.28 -15.03 -2.90
C PRO A 259 11.11 -14.23 -3.90
N GLY A 260 12.06 -14.90 -4.55
CA GLY A 260 13.07 -14.26 -5.41
C GLY A 260 12.49 -13.45 -6.57
N TYR A 261 11.31 -13.84 -7.08
CA TYR A 261 10.66 -13.15 -8.21
C TYR A 261 10.36 -11.66 -7.93
N PHE A 262 10.07 -11.26 -6.68
CA PHE A 262 9.90 -9.85 -6.33
C PHE A 262 11.19 -9.05 -6.55
N ALA A 263 12.32 -9.61 -6.09
CA ALA A 263 13.60 -8.97 -6.26
C ALA A 263 14.06 -8.97 -7.72
N ASP A 264 13.76 -10.02 -8.47
CA ASP A 264 14.10 -10.13 -9.89
C ASP A 264 13.32 -9.10 -10.73
N THR A 265 12.02 -8.97 -10.49
CA THR A 265 11.18 -7.92 -11.09
C THR A 265 11.70 -6.53 -10.76
N GLY A 266 11.99 -6.25 -9.49
CA GLY A 266 12.51 -4.95 -9.07
C GLY A 266 13.85 -4.59 -9.72
N ARG A 267 14.78 -5.55 -9.86
CA ARG A 267 16.05 -5.33 -10.55
C ARG A 267 15.86 -5.05 -12.05
N GLN A 268 14.99 -5.81 -12.71
CA GLN A 268 14.72 -5.63 -14.14
C GLN A 268 14.11 -4.25 -14.40
N LEU A 269 13.09 -3.86 -13.64
CA LEU A 269 12.47 -2.54 -13.76
C LEU A 269 13.46 -1.42 -13.47
N ALA A 270 14.25 -1.50 -12.40
CA ALA A 270 15.25 -0.48 -12.07
C ALA A 270 16.38 -0.39 -13.11
N SER A 271 16.68 -1.47 -13.84
CA SER A 271 17.67 -1.44 -14.92
C SER A 271 17.15 -0.76 -16.19
N ALA A 272 15.85 -0.86 -16.45
CA ALA A 272 15.21 -0.36 -17.67
C ALA A 272 14.60 1.03 -17.52
N VAL A 273 14.17 1.41 -16.30
CA VAL A 273 13.42 2.64 -16.02
C VAL A 273 14.23 3.58 -15.14
N PRO A 274 14.72 4.72 -15.65
CA PRO A 274 15.59 5.62 -14.89
C PRO A 274 14.97 6.22 -13.62
N ALA A 275 13.63 6.28 -13.55
CA ALA A 275 12.91 6.80 -12.38
C ALA A 275 12.77 5.78 -11.25
N ILE A 276 13.17 4.51 -11.47
CA ILE A 276 13.04 3.44 -10.48
C ILE A 276 14.40 3.12 -9.85
N ASP A 277 14.46 3.20 -8.53
CA ASP A 277 15.51 2.59 -7.72
C ASP A 277 15.01 1.30 -7.09
N PHE A 278 15.90 0.31 -6.97
CA PHE A 278 15.59 -0.96 -6.32
C PHE A 278 16.55 -1.25 -5.16
N ALA A 279 16.00 -1.84 -4.08
CA ALA A 279 16.84 -2.36 -3.02
C ALA A 279 16.18 -3.53 -2.27
N VAL A 280 17.03 -4.45 -1.82
CA VAL A 280 16.63 -5.52 -0.91
C VAL A 280 16.71 -5.02 0.54
N VAL A 281 15.75 -5.41 1.37
CA VAL A 281 15.70 -5.15 2.81
C VAL A 281 16.13 -6.42 3.55
N PRO A 282 17.37 -6.50 4.06
CA PRO A 282 17.86 -7.73 4.67
C PRO A 282 17.02 -8.18 5.87
N GLY A 283 16.79 -9.49 5.99
CA GLY A 283 16.09 -10.09 7.13
C GLY A 283 14.59 -9.83 7.18
N GLN A 284 14.01 -9.22 6.15
CA GLN A 284 12.56 -9.01 6.04
C GLN A 284 11.92 -10.08 5.15
N LEU A 285 10.74 -10.49 5.55
CA LEU A 285 9.82 -11.35 4.77
C LEU A 285 8.82 -10.48 4.00
N HIS A 286 7.92 -11.14 3.27
CA HIS A 286 6.83 -10.47 2.55
C HIS A 286 5.97 -9.58 3.46
N GLU A 287 5.74 -9.98 4.70
CA GLU A 287 4.96 -9.21 5.67
C GLU A 287 5.71 -8.00 6.27
N GLY A 288 6.82 -7.57 5.68
CA GLY A 288 7.63 -6.45 6.17
C GLY A 288 6.83 -5.20 6.55
N PRO A 289 5.89 -4.69 5.74
CA PRO A 289 5.05 -3.55 6.09
C PRO A 289 4.02 -3.82 7.19
N ILE A 290 3.58 -5.06 7.37
CA ILE A 290 2.64 -5.47 8.42
C ILE A 290 3.36 -5.60 9.77
N ARG A 291 4.62 -6.01 9.74
CA ARG A 291 5.50 -6.13 10.92
C ARG A 291 6.72 -5.23 10.76
N PRO A 292 6.53 -3.92 10.66
CA PRO A 292 7.58 -3.02 10.24
C PRO A 292 8.68 -2.95 11.28
N GLY A 293 9.86 -3.39 10.90
CA GLY A 293 11.08 -3.00 11.61
C GLY A 293 11.29 -1.49 11.48
N LYS A 294 11.78 -0.83 12.53
CA LYS A 294 12.08 0.62 12.49
C LYS A 294 12.90 1.02 11.25
N ARG A 295 13.81 0.15 10.80
CA ARG A 295 14.67 0.40 9.62
C ARG A 295 13.89 0.56 8.32
N LEU A 296 12.84 -0.25 8.10
CA LEU A 296 12.01 -0.15 6.91
C LEU A 296 11.26 1.19 6.88
N ALA A 297 10.58 1.55 7.96
CA ALA A 297 9.84 2.81 8.05
C ALA A 297 10.75 4.03 7.88
N ILE A 298 11.95 4.03 8.50
CA ILE A 298 12.95 5.11 8.36
C ILE A 298 13.42 5.22 6.90
N ARG A 299 13.69 4.11 6.23
CA ARG A 299 14.11 4.13 4.82
C ARG A 299 13.03 4.72 3.92
N ILE A 300 11.79 4.29 4.09
CA ILE A 300 10.65 4.83 3.34
C ILE A 300 10.51 6.32 3.62
N ALA A 301 10.57 6.75 4.89
CA ALA A 301 10.46 8.16 5.25
C ALA A 301 11.57 9.02 4.62
N ARG A 302 12.82 8.55 4.61
CA ARG A 302 13.94 9.25 3.96
C ARG A 302 13.72 9.45 2.47
N PHE A 303 13.27 8.41 1.78
CA PHE A 303 12.97 8.50 0.36
C PHE A 303 11.84 9.50 0.09
N LEU A 304 10.72 9.42 0.84
CA LEU A 304 9.58 10.33 0.69
C LEU A 304 9.94 11.80 1.01
N ASN A 305 10.92 12.03 1.90
CA ASN A 305 11.44 13.36 2.20
C ASN A 305 12.56 13.83 1.25
N GLY A 306 13.01 12.98 0.31
CA GLY A 306 14.10 13.31 -0.60
C GLY A 306 15.48 13.40 0.08
N THR A 307 15.64 12.76 1.24
CA THR A 307 16.90 12.75 2.01
C THR A 307 17.75 11.49 1.77
N ASP A 308 17.22 10.49 1.07
CA ASP A 308 18.05 9.43 0.47
C ASP A 308 18.76 10.03 -0.76
N GLY A 309 20.07 10.10 -0.74
CA GLY A 309 20.88 10.74 -1.78
C GLY A 309 20.92 10.02 -3.15
N THR A 310 19.87 9.26 -3.48
CA THR A 310 19.64 8.54 -4.73
C THR A 310 18.36 9.07 -5.36
N ILE A 311 18.47 9.44 -6.60
CA ILE A 311 17.52 10.03 -7.55
C ILE A 311 17.53 11.57 -7.54
N THR A 312 18.55 12.13 -8.16
CA THR A 312 18.41 13.39 -8.89
C THR A 312 18.17 13.02 -10.36
N PRO A 313 17.13 13.50 -11.03
CA PRO A 313 16.90 13.26 -12.46
C PRO A 313 17.93 13.97 -13.36
N GLN A 314 19.05 14.40 -12.86
CA GLN A 314 20.10 15.10 -13.66
C GLN A 314 21.48 14.50 -13.41
N GLY A 315 22.00 13.86 -14.44
CA GLY A 315 23.42 13.70 -14.66
C GLY A 315 24.04 12.41 -14.19
N ARG A 316 23.74 11.30 -14.85
CA ARG A 316 24.73 10.21 -14.97
C ARG A 316 25.95 10.78 -15.70
N LYS A 317 26.95 11.24 -14.94
CA LYS A 317 28.32 11.42 -15.52
C LYS A 317 28.73 10.06 -16.08
N ARG A 318 28.79 9.97 -17.41
CA ARG A 318 29.45 8.86 -18.12
C ARG A 318 30.83 8.67 -17.48
N ARG A 319 31.06 7.56 -16.77
CA ARG A 319 32.41 7.09 -16.52
C ARG A 319 33.02 6.77 -17.90
N ARG A 320 33.95 7.56 -18.31
CA ARG A 320 34.82 7.24 -19.45
C ARG A 320 35.59 5.96 -19.10
N ALA A 321 35.62 5.06 -20.08
CA ALA A 321 36.45 3.88 -20.09
C ALA A 321 37.92 4.22 -19.90
#